data_9aced14401bf18cb6e761f11c1d45737
#
_entry.id   9aced14401bf18cb6e761f11c1d45737
#
_cell.length_a   1.000
_cell.length_b   1.000
_cell.length_c   1.000
_cell.angle_alpha   90.00
_cell.angle_beta   90.00
_cell.angle_gamma   90.00
#
_symmetry.space_group_name_H-M   'P 1'
#
loop_
_entity.id
_entity.type
_entity.pdbx_description
1 polymer ?
#
loop_
_entity_poly.entity_id
_entity_poly.type
_entity_poly.pdbx_seq_one_letter_code
_entity_poly.pdbx_strand_id
1 'polypeptide(L)'
;NTVVVSVGDNFSGSYFSRITRGNPLPEMFREMDVKMSAIGNHEFDWGLPYLVDTAAVCMDYIAANIVAKDDHAPLEWLEPCKMVVQPLKNGGSVKIAFVGLTTTDTAVKTRSENIRGIDFVNPVDAARVQVATGLKKEGKVDMVVLLMHIGTDMSNPDVIEEENAKRLPWIEGVDAIISGHSHKVVLAEVNHLPIIQAGVNGTHLGKLNFEVKQDAGKYTIQYIGGDTIRVAGKGNSVIDSLVNEEMDKYGFEEVLTM
;
A
#
# COMPACT_ATOMS: atom_id res chain seq x y z
N ASN A 1 -16.43 1.94 -10.80
CA ASN A 1 -16.21 1.87 -9.36
C ASN A 1 -14.76 1.46 -9.12
N THR A 2 -13.97 2.29 -8.44
CA THR A 2 -12.53 2.10 -8.26
C THR A 2 -12.18 2.36 -6.79
N VAL A 3 -11.24 1.59 -6.23
CA VAL A 3 -10.58 1.88 -4.95
C VAL A 3 -9.14 2.21 -5.26
N VAL A 4 -8.67 3.36 -4.82
CA VAL A 4 -7.30 3.82 -5.00
C VAL A 4 -6.54 3.62 -3.69
N VAL A 5 -5.35 3.02 -3.77
CA VAL A 5 -4.50 2.72 -2.61
C VAL A 5 -3.04 3.00 -2.91
N SER A 6 -2.24 3.22 -1.88
CA SER A 6 -0.79 3.32 -1.98
C SER A 6 -0.11 2.13 -1.29
N VAL A 7 1.08 1.79 -1.70
CA VAL A 7 1.86 0.67 -1.16
C VAL A 7 3.07 1.10 -0.32
N GLY A 8 3.07 2.35 0.15
CA GLY A 8 4.14 2.88 1.00
C GLY A 8 5.27 3.58 0.24
N ASP A 9 6.26 4.04 1.01
CA ASP A 9 7.37 4.90 0.57
C ASP A 9 6.86 6.23 -0.02
N ASN A 10 5.88 6.82 0.65
CA ASN A 10 5.16 7.98 0.15
C ASN A 10 5.95 9.29 0.33
N PHE A 11 6.80 9.38 1.34
CA PHE A 11 7.40 10.64 1.80
C PHE A 11 8.86 10.85 1.38
N SER A 12 9.46 9.93 0.68
CA SER A 12 10.87 9.96 0.34
C SER A 12 11.11 9.85 -1.17
N GLY A 13 12.32 10.13 -1.63
CA GLY A 13 12.75 9.90 -3.02
C GLY A 13 13.16 11.17 -3.78
N SER A 14 12.74 12.36 -3.38
CA SER A 14 13.14 13.62 -4.02
C SER A 14 13.74 14.60 -3.01
N TYR A 15 14.52 15.57 -3.51
CA TYR A 15 15.01 16.68 -2.67
C TYR A 15 13.87 17.49 -2.06
N PHE A 16 12.81 17.71 -2.85
CA PHE A 16 11.59 18.38 -2.39
C PHE A 16 10.93 17.62 -1.24
N SER A 17 10.65 16.32 -1.38
CA SER A 17 10.03 15.53 -0.32
C SER A 17 10.91 15.44 0.93
N ARG A 18 12.23 15.47 0.78
CA ARG A 18 13.16 15.49 1.92
C ARG A 18 13.07 16.77 2.74
N ILE A 19 12.98 17.94 2.10
CA ILE A 19 12.90 19.22 2.80
C ILE A 19 11.53 19.43 3.41
N THR A 20 10.47 19.14 2.66
CA THR A 20 9.09 19.31 3.11
C THR A 20 8.61 18.21 4.04
N ARG A 21 9.43 17.15 4.24
CA ARG A 21 9.07 15.92 4.94
C ARG A 21 7.81 15.27 4.38
N GLY A 22 7.63 15.36 3.07
CA GLY A 22 6.51 14.77 2.35
C GLY A 22 5.24 15.62 2.25
N ASN A 23 5.24 16.86 2.79
CA ASN A 23 4.19 17.80 2.41
C ASN A 23 4.34 18.18 0.91
N PRO A 24 3.28 18.38 0.18
CA PRO A 24 1.83 18.36 0.51
C PRO A 24 1.14 17.01 0.25
N LEU A 25 1.87 15.90 0.26
CA LEU A 25 1.38 14.58 -0.17
C LEU A 25 0.05 14.13 0.48
N PRO A 26 -0.20 14.33 1.79
CA PRO A 26 -1.47 13.95 2.40
C PRO A 26 -2.68 14.63 1.75
N GLU A 27 -2.55 15.90 1.37
CA GLU A 27 -3.61 16.64 0.68
C GLU A 27 -3.78 16.18 -0.77
N MET A 28 -2.67 15.90 -1.47
CA MET A 28 -2.68 15.31 -2.80
C MET A 28 -3.37 13.94 -2.79
N PHE A 29 -3.12 13.11 -1.80
CA PHE A 29 -3.77 11.81 -1.66
C PHE A 29 -5.27 11.94 -1.38
N ARG A 30 -5.67 12.94 -0.62
CA ARG A 30 -7.09 13.25 -0.41
C ARG A 30 -7.77 13.68 -1.70
N GLU A 31 -7.14 14.55 -2.49
CA GLU A 31 -7.64 14.97 -3.80
C GLU A 31 -7.75 13.79 -4.80
N MET A 32 -6.82 12.85 -4.75
CA MET A 32 -6.83 11.62 -5.55
C MET A 32 -7.74 10.52 -5.00
N ASP A 33 -8.43 10.74 -3.88
CA ASP A 33 -9.28 9.75 -3.19
C ASP A 33 -8.54 8.47 -2.80
N VAL A 34 -7.26 8.57 -2.42
CA VAL A 34 -6.47 7.44 -1.90
C VAL A 34 -7.04 7.04 -0.53
N LYS A 35 -7.48 5.79 -0.42
CA LYS A 35 -8.21 5.32 0.77
C LYS A 35 -7.29 4.91 1.92
N MET A 36 -6.12 4.39 1.60
CA MET A 36 -5.13 3.90 2.57
C MET A 36 -3.78 3.66 1.93
N SER A 37 -2.77 3.44 2.76
CA SER A 37 -1.44 2.99 2.32
C SER A 37 -0.92 1.84 3.19
N ALA A 38 -0.18 0.91 2.59
CA ALA A 38 0.75 0.11 3.37
C ALA A 38 1.88 1.01 3.91
N ILE A 39 2.58 0.55 4.95
CA ILE A 39 3.80 1.21 5.44
C ILE A 39 5.00 0.66 4.68
N GLY A 40 5.80 1.54 4.08
CA GLY A 40 7.11 1.21 3.51
C GLY A 40 8.25 1.47 4.50
N ASN A 41 9.48 1.19 4.09
CA ASN A 41 10.63 1.44 4.94
C ASN A 41 10.97 2.94 5.05
N HIS A 42 10.63 3.74 4.05
CA HIS A 42 10.88 5.18 4.05
C HIS A 42 9.83 5.99 4.83
N GLU A 43 8.70 5.41 5.24
CA GLU A 43 7.81 6.05 6.21
C GLU A 43 8.52 6.31 7.56
N PHE A 44 9.60 5.60 7.86
CA PHE A 44 10.39 5.77 9.07
C PHE A 44 11.59 6.73 8.93
N ASP A 45 11.79 7.38 7.78
CA ASP A 45 12.95 8.24 7.53
C ASP A 45 13.07 9.40 8.54
N TRP A 46 11.94 9.91 9.03
CA TRP A 46 11.88 10.97 10.06
C TRP A 46 11.54 10.43 11.46
N GLY A 47 11.60 9.12 11.64
CA GLY A 47 11.35 8.43 12.90
C GLY A 47 9.89 8.10 13.16
N LEU A 48 9.69 7.12 14.04
CA LEU A 48 8.37 6.64 14.44
C LEU A 48 7.43 7.74 14.96
N PRO A 49 7.88 8.72 15.80
CA PRO A 49 7.00 9.81 16.23
C PRO A 49 6.44 10.64 15.08
N TYR A 50 7.22 10.90 14.03
CA TYR A 50 6.73 11.63 12.87
C TYR A 50 5.65 10.83 12.12
N LEU A 51 5.87 9.55 11.91
CA LEU A 51 4.88 8.68 11.29
C LEU A 51 3.56 8.67 12.08
N VAL A 52 3.63 8.48 13.38
CA VAL A 52 2.44 8.38 14.25
C VAL A 52 1.71 9.71 14.38
N ASP A 53 2.44 10.80 14.67
CA ASP A 53 1.83 12.08 15.07
C ASP A 53 1.49 12.98 13.89
N THR A 54 2.03 12.68 12.69
CA THR A 54 1.88 13.53 11.50
C THR A 54 1.30 12.76 10.32
N ALA A 55 2.01 11.73 9.84
CA ALA A 55 1.63 11.03 8.63
C ALA A 55 0.37 10.18 8.80
N ALA A 56 0.29 9.40 9.88
CA ALA A 56 -0.85 8.53 10.16
C ALA A 56 -2.12 9.30 10.58
N VAL A 57 -2.01 10.55 10.99
CA VAL A 57 -3.17 11.42 11.25
C VAL A 57 -3.83 11.88 9.94
N CYS A 58 -3.05 11.99 8.86
CA CYS A 58 -3.53 12.49 7.58
C CYS A 58 -4.00 11.41 6.62
N MET A 59 -3.58 10.16 6.83
CA MET A 59 -3.93 9.02 5.98
C MET A 59 -3.93 7.73 6.79
N ASP A 60 -4.84 6.82 6.44
CA ASP A 60 -4.90 5.48 7.03
C ASP A 60 -3.71 4.63 6.56
N TYR A 61 -2.75 4.40 7.46
CA TYR A 61 -1.69 3.42 7.27
C TYR A 61 -2.08 2.08 7.86
N ILE A 62 -1.76 0.99 7.16
CA ILE A 62 -2.03 -0.37 7.61
C ILE A 62 -0.77 -1.24 7.53
N ALA A 63 -0.53 -2.06 8.57
CA ALA A 63 0.49 -3.11 8.54
C ALA A 63 0.20 -4.18 9.60
N ALA A 64 0.09 -5.42 9.17
CA ALA A 64 -0.19 -6.55 10.06
C ALA A 64 1.07 -7.14 10.71
N ASN A 65 2.24 -6.86 10.14
CA ASN A 65 3.50 -7.45 10.58
C ASN A 65 4.46 -6.46 11.26
N ILE A 66 3.95 -5.28 11.66
CA ILE A 66 4.68 -4.37 12.56
C ILE A 66 4.06 -4.48 13.95
N VAL A 67 4.87 -4.79 14.94
CA VAL A 67 4.45 -5.11 16.30
C VAL A 67 5.32 -4.39 17.34
N ALA A 68 4.88 -4.35 18.58
CA ALA A 68 5.71 -3.89 19.69
C ALA A 68 6.92 -4.84 19.85
N LYS A 69 8.10 -4.29 20.12
CA LYS A 69 9.35 -5.05 20.16
C LYS A 69 9.44 -6.00 21.35
N ASP A 70 8.87 -5.60 22.49
CA ASP A 70 9.11 -6.31 23.75
C ASP A 70 8.27 -7.59 23.87
N ASP A 71 7.03 -7.57 23.38
CA ASP A 71 6.06 -8.65 23.57
C ASP A 71 5.33 -9.09 22.28
N HIS A 72 5.67 -8.45 21.17
CA HIS A 72 5.00 -8.60 19.85
C HIS A 72 3.49 -8.32 19.89
N ALA A 73 3.04 -7.49 20.81
CA ALA A 73 1.67 -7.04 20.86
C ALA A 73 1.35 -6.12 19.66
N PRO A 74 0.07 -6.07 19.21
CA PRO A 74 -0.38 -5.07 18.24
C PRO A 74 -0.14 -3.65 18.75
N LEU A 75 0.22 -2.74 17.83
CA LEU A 75 0.40 -1.33 18.15
C LEU A 75 -0.96 -0.63 18.15
N GLU A 76 -1.26 0.17 19.18
CA GLU A 76 -2.57 0.84 19.34
C GLU A 76 -2.90 1.81 18.19
N TRP A 77 -1.88 2.42 17.58
CA TRP A 77 -2.04 3.41 16.50
C TRP A 77 -2.10 2.78 15.10
N LEU A 78 -1.84 1.46 14.96
CA LEU A 78 -1.67 0.80 13.68
C LEU A 78 -2.66 -0.35 13.49
N GLU A 79 -3.54 -0.20 12.52
CA GLU A 79 -4.44 -1.28 12.14
C GLU A 79 -3.77 -2.29 11.21
N PRO A 80 -3.98 -3.60 11.42
CA PRO A 80 -3.41 -4.63 10.55
C PRO A 80 -4.09 -4.68 9.17
N CYS A 81 -5.36 -4.28 9.10
CA CYS A 81 -6.16 -4.30 7.89
C CYS A 81 -7.25 -3.23 7.92
N LYS A 82 -7.70 -2.82 6.74
CA LYS A 82 -8.83 -1.90 6.58
C LYS A 82 -9.86 -2.45 5.62
N MET A 83 -11.14 -2.25 5.94
CA MET A 83 -12.25 -2.67 5.10
C MET A 83 -12.83 -1.49 4.32
N VAL A 84 -13.04 -1.70 3.01
CA VAL A 84 -13.74 -0.77 2.13
C VAL A 84 -15.05 -1.40 1.67
N VAL A 85 -16.15 -0.67 1.79
CA VAL A 85 -17.45 -1.05 1.21
C VAL A 85 -17.60 -0.35 -0.12
N GLN A 86 -17.49 -1.09 -1.21
CA GLN A 86 -17.55 -0.57 -2.57
C GLN A 86 -18.93 -0.76 -3.17
N PRO A 87 -19.70 0.32 -3.41
CA PRO A 87 -21.00 0.22 -4.07
C PRO A 87 -20.89 -0.33 -5.51
N LEU A 88 -21.84 -1.15 -5.91
CA LEU A 88 -21.93 -1.68 -7.26
C LEU A 88 -22.89 -0.84 -8.13
N LYS A 89 -22.62 -0.77 -9.44
CA LYS A 89 -23.44 0.02 -10.39
C LYS A 89 -24.91 -0.46 -10.45
N ASN A 90 -25.15 -1.75 -10.25
CA ASN A 90 -26.48 -2.37 -10.32
C ASN A 90 -27.15 -2.50 -8.95
N GLY A 91 -26.67 -1.78 -7.94
CA GLY A 91 -27.13 -1.90 -6.55
C GLY A 91 -26.37 -2.94 -5.76
N GLY A 92 -26.45 -2.81 -4.42
CA GLY A 92 -25.65 -3.61 -3.49
C GLY A 92 -24.22 -3.07 -3.32
N SER A 93 -23.37 -3.84 -2.63
CA SER A 93 -21.99 -3.44 -2.37
C SER A 93 -21.12 -4.68 -2.11
N VAL A 94 -19.84 -4.56 -2.43
CA VAL A 94 -18.79 -5.54 -2.13
C VAL A 94 -17.94 -5.01 -0.98
N LYS A 95 -17.65 -5.86 -0.01
CA LYS A 95 -16.75 -5.58 1.11
C LYS A 95 -15.37 -6.12 0.78
N ILE A 96 -14.39 -5.26 0.73
CA ILE A 96 -12.99 -5.58 0.40
C ILE A 96 -12.14 -5.31 1.63
N ALA A 97 -11.43 -6.32 2.13
CA ALA A 97 -10.40 -6.13 3.14
C ALA A 97 -9.04 -5.95 2.48
N PHE A 98 -8.33 -4.91 2.88
CA PHE A 98 -6.92 -4.70 2.55
C PHE A 98 -6.09 -5.04 3.78
N VAL A 99 -5.18 -5.99 3.67
CA VAL A 99 -4.24 -6.39 4.72
C VAL A 99 -2.89 -5.78 4.41
N GLY A 100 -2.38 -4.92 5.29
CA GLY A 100 -1.09 -4.26 5.11
C GLY A 100 0.08 -5.18 5.47
N LEU A 101 1.16 -5.11 4.71
CA LEU A 101 2.41 -5.82 5.00
C LEU A 101 3.60 -4.94 4.64
N THR A 102 4.62 -4.95 5.50
CA THR A 102 5.86 -4.19 5.35
C THR A 102 7.03 -5.15 5.21
N THR A 103 8.03 -4.79 4.40
CA THR A 103 9.27 -5.56 4.26
C THR A 103 10.01 -5.70 5.59
N THR A 104 10.46 -6.89 5.92
CA THR A 104 11.29 -7.13 7.10
C THR A 104 12.69 -6.51 6.97
N ASP A 105 13.12 -6.20 5.75
CA ASP A 105 14.35 -5.46 5.48
C ASP A 105 14.37 -4.07 6.11
N THR A 106 13.21 -3.50 6.47
CA THR A 106 13.09 -2.24 7.21
C THR A 106 13.94 -2.25 8.48
N ALA A 107 14.00 -3.38 9.17
CA ALA A 107 14.80 -3.52 10.40
C ALA A 107 16.30 -3.25 10.20
N VAL A 108 16.82 -3.46 8.98
CA VAL A 108 18.24 -3.30 8.64
C VAL A 108 18.51 -2.14 7.68
N LYS A 109 17.51 -1.72 6.90
CA LYS A 109 17.65 -0.61 5.93
C LYS A 109 17.33 0.77 6.55
N THR A 110 16.60 0.79 7.65
CA THR A 110 16.24 2.01 8.39
C THR A 110 17.16 2.20 9.59
N ARG A 111 17.41 3.46 9.98
CA ARG A 111 18.17 3.76 11.20
C ARG A 111 17.46 3.18 12.43
N SER A 112 18.18 2.45 13.26
CA SER A 112 17.62 1.78 14.45
C SER A 112 16.93 2.74 15.44
N GLU A 113 17.39 3.99 15.49
CA GLU A 113 16.77 5.04 16.31
C GLU A 113 15.36 5.42 15.82
N ASN A 114 15.10 5.31 14.51
CA ASN A 114 13.84 5.68 13.88
C ASN A 114 12.74 4.63 14.06
N ILE A 115 13.13 3.39 14.39
CA ILE A 115 12.23 2.23 14.56
C ILE A 115 12.30 1.68 15.99
N ARG A 116 12.72 2.52 16.95
CA ARG A 116 12.85 2.09 18.35
C ARG A 116 11.47 1.71 18.92
N GLY A 117 11.41 0.54 19.54
CA GLY A 117 10.20 0.04 20.20
C GLY A 117 9.27 -0.78 19.30
N ILE A 118 9.60 -0.95 18.03
CA ILE A 118 8.86 -1.80 17.11
C ILE A 118 9.74 -2.90 16.51
N ASP A 119 9.09 -3.95 16.01
CA ASP A 119 9.72 -5.07 15.31
C ASP A 119 8.89 -5.46 14.08
N PHE A 120 9.52 -6.16 13.13
CA PHE A 120 8.94 -6.58 11.86
C PHE A 120 8.91 -8.11 11.82
N VAL A 121 7.74 -8.68 12.09
CA VAL A 121 7.56 -10.14 12.11
C VAL A 121 7.30 -10.69 10.70
N ASN A 122 7.33 -12.03 10.59
CA ASN A 122 7.14 -12.71 9.30
C ASN A 122 5.83 -12.31 8.62
N PRO A 123 5.85 -11.78 7.38
CA PRO A 123 4.66 -11.27 6.71
C PRO A 123 3.67 -12.38 6.33
N VAL A 124 4.13 -13.61 6.07
CA VAL A 124 3.25 -14.74 5.75
C VAL A 124 2.43 -15.14 6.97
N ASP A 125 3.06 -15.20 8.15
CA ASP A 125 2.35 -15.56 9.37
C ASP A 125 1.37 -14.47 9.79
N ALA A 126 1.77 -13.21 9.69
CA ALA A 126 0.88 -12.07 9.93
C ALA A 126 -0.33 -12.06 8.98
N ALA A 127 -0.13 -12.24 7.67
CA ALA A 127 -1.21 -12.32 6.70
C ALA A 127 -2.14 -13.52 6.99
N ARG A 128 -1.60 -14.69 7.32
CA ARG A 128 -2.40 -15.87 7.69
C ARG A 128 -3.29 -15.59 8.90
N VAL A 129 -2.77 -14.94 9.94
CA VAL A 129 -3.56 -14.57 11.10
C VAL A 129 -4.74 -13.70 10.71
N GLN A 130 -4.55 -12.68 9.89
CA GLN A 130 -5.62 -11.80 9.42
C GLN A 130 -6.68 -12.55 8.59
N VAL A 131 -6.25 -13.40 7.65
CA VAL A 131 -7.16 -14.20 6.83
C VAL A 131 -7.86 -15.28 7.67
N ALA A 132 -7.13 -15.95 8.58
CA ALA A 132 -7.66 -17.00 9.44
C ALA A 132 -8.62 -16.51 10.53
N THR A 133 -8.56 -15.24 10.94
CA THR A 133 -9.56 -14.62 11.84
C THR A 133 -10.95 -14.52 11.21
N GLY A 134 -11.13 -15.12 10.04
CA GLY A 134 -12.45 -15.37 9.47
C GLY A 134 -12.96 -14.23 8.60
N LEU A 135 -12.09 -13.32 8.12
CA LEU A 135 -12.53 -12.20 7.26
C LEU A 135 -13.47 -12.70 6.14
N LYS A 136 -13.08 -13.77 5.45
CA LYS A 136 -13.87 -14.33 4.34
C LYS A 136 -14.78 -15.48 4.77
N LYS A 137 -14.33 -16.34 5.71
CA LYS A 137 -15.09 -17.54 6.16
C LYS A 137 -16.37 -17.16 6.93
N GLU A 138 -16.35 -16.07 7.70
CA GLU A 138 -17.50 -15.60 8.45
C GLU A 138 -18.41 -14.66 7.65
N GLY A 139 -18.18 -14.50 6.34
CA GLY A 139 -18.93 -13.58 5.48
C GLY A 139 -18.74 -12.10 5.86
N LYS A 140 -17.66 -11.78 6.57
CA LYS A 140 -17.34 -10.40 6.93
C LYS A 140 -16.93 -9.58 5.71
N VAL A 141 -16.22 -10.21 4.77
CA VAL A 141 -15.78 -9.60 3.51
C VAL A 141 -15.98 -10.54 2.33
N ASP A 142 -16.10 -9.95 1.14
CA ASP A 142 -16.25 -10.67 -0.12
C ASP A 142 -14.89 -10.88 -0.82
N MET A 143 -13.90 -10.00 -0.54
CA MET A 143 -12.58 -10.01 -1.16
C MET A 143 -11.49 -9.64 -0.14
N VAL A 144 -10.31 -10.27 -0.25
CA VAL A 144 -9.10 -9.95 0.52
C VAL A 144 -7.97 -9.60 -0.43
N VAL A 145 -7.38 -8.42 -0.26
CA VAL A 145 -6.22 -7.92 -1.00
C VAL A 145 -5.06 -7.73 -0.05
N LEU A 146 -3.90 -8.30 -0.36
CA LEU A 146 -2.67 -7.96 0.33
C LEU A 146 -2.11 -6.68 -0.29
N LEU A 147 -1.98 -5.65 0.54
CA LEU A 147 -1.36 -4.37 0.20
C LEU A 147 0.02 -4.35 0.84
N MET A 148 1.05 -4.64 0.06
CA MET A 148 2.35 -4.93 0.64
C MET A 148 3.48 -4.04 0.10
N HIS A 149 4.29 -3.53 1.00
CA HIS A 149 5.58 -2.91 0.67
C HIS A 149 6.68 -3.98 0.73
N ILE A 150 6.63 -4.93 -0.21
CA ILE A 150 7.55 -6.05 -0.39
C ILE A 150 7.82 -6.19 -1.88
N GLY A 151 9.10 -6.33 -2.27
CA GLY A 151 9.54 -6.32 -3.65
C GLY A 151 9.02 -7.48 -4.50
N THR A 152 8.73 -7.17 -5.77
CA THR A 152 8.37 -8.16 -6.79
C THR A 152 9.17 -7.95 -8.07
N ASP A 153 9.49 -9.06 -8.75
CA ASP A 153 10.26 -9.06 -9.99
C ASP A 153 9.81 -10.20 -10.91
N MET A 154 9.41 -9.89 -12.13
CA MET A 154 9.01 -10.89 -13.13
C MET A 154 10.16 -11.78 -13.60
N SER A 155 11.41 -11.36 -13.42
CA SER A 155 12.59 -12.19 -13.71
C SER A 155 12.87 -13.24 -12.63
N ASN A 156 12.25 -13.09 -11.45
CA ASN A 156 12.32 -14.06 -10.36
C ASN A 156 11.25 -15.15 -10.58
N PRO A 157 11.58 -16.45 -10.56
CA PRO A 157 10.62 -17.54 -10.70
C PRO A 157 9.48 -17.49 -9.69
N ASP A 158 9.75 -17.00 -8.48
CA ASP A 158 8.75 -16.88 -7.42
C ASP A 158 7.97 -15.55 -7.48
N VAL A 159 8.37 -14.63 -8.36
CA VAL A 159 7.89 -13.24 -8.48
C VAL A 159 8.15 -12.39 -7.23
N ILE A 160 7.93 -12.90 -6.03
CA ILE A 160 8.22 -12.21 -4.76
C ILE A 160 9.71 -12.35 -4.44
N GLU A 161 10.39 -11.23 -4.20
CA GLU A 161 11.85 -11.20 -4.02
C GLU A 161 12.28 -11.68 -2.64
N GLU A 162 11.53 -11.35 -1.58
CA GLU A 162 11.87 -11.70 -0.21
C GLU A 162 11.52 -13.16 0.11
N GLU A 163 12.51 -13.94 0.57
CA GLU A 163 12.36 -15.37 0.87
C GLU A 163 11.24 -15.65 1.88
N ASN A 164 11.14 -14.83 2.93
CA ASN A 164 10.13 -14.97 3.97
C ASN A 164 8.71 -14.57 3.54
N ALA A 165 8.55 -14.01 2.34
CA ALA A 165 7.28 -13.58 1.76
C ALA A 165 6.80 -14.46 0.59
N LYS A 166 7.63 -15.34 0.04
CA LYS A 166 7.33 -16.16 -1.15
C LYS A 166 6.06 -17.01 -1.04
N ARG A 167 5.60 -17.28 0.17
CA ARG A 167 4.38 -18.05 0.41
C ARG A 167 3.10 -17.22 0.46
N LEU A 168 3.17 -15.90 0.33
CA LEU A 168 1.97 -15.04 0.32
C LEU A 168 0.95 -15.42 -0.77
N PRO A 169 1.35 -15.73 -2.02
CA PRO A 169 0.40 -16.13 -3.06
C PRO A 169 -0.29 -17.48 -2.82
N TRP A 170 0.15 -18.22 -1.81
CA TRP A 170 -0.38 -19.55 -1.46
C TRP A 170 -1.29 -19.53 -0.24
N ILE A 171 -1.63 -18.33 0.27
CA ILE A 171 -2.57 -18.19 1.38
C ILE A 171 -4.00 -18.29 0.83
N GLU A 172 -4.69 -19.34 1.25
CA GLU A 172 -6.09 -19.55 0.86
C GLU A 172 -6.96 -18.38 1.35
N GLY A 173 -7.78 -17.84 0.46
CA GLY A 173 -8.68 -16.72 0.76
C GLY A 173 -8.14 -15.34 0.38
N VAL A 174 -6.90 -15.24 -0.08
CA VAL A 174 -6.36 -14.02 -0.73
C VAL A 174 -6.79 -13.99 -2.20
N ASP A 175 -7.21 -12.83 -2.68
CA ASP A 175 -7.74 -12.66 -4.05
C ASP A 175 -6.83 -11.80 -4.94
N ALA A 176 -5.94 -10.99 -4.37
CA ALA A 176 -4.96 -10.18 -5.11
C ALA A 176 -3.80 -9.71 -4.22
N ILE A 177 -2.69 -9.38 -4.86
CA ILE A 177 -1.54 -8.72 -4.23
C ILE A 177 -1.23 -7.43 -4.99
N ILE A 178 -1.12 -6.32 -4.26
CA ILE A 178 -0.60 -5.04 -4.74
C ILE A 178 0.70 -4.78 -3.99
N SER A 179 1.81 -4.67 -4.73
CA SER A 179 3.16 -4.63 -4.17
C SER A 179 3.92 -3.34 -4.48
N GLY A 180 5.01 -3.10 -3.75
CA GLY A 180 5.92 -1.97 -3.91
C GLY A 180 7.37 -2.36 -3.65
N HIS A 181 8.20 -1.41 -3.20
CA HIS A 181 9.57 -1.57 -2.71
C HIS A 181 10.68 -1.74 -3.78
N SER A 182 10.55 -2.67 -4.72
CA SER A 182 11.63 -2.95 -5.69
C SER A 182 11.65 -2.00 -6.89
N HIS A 183 10.74 -1.03 -6.96
CA HIS A 183 10.67 -0.01 -8.02
C HIS A 183 10.42 -0.58 -9.42
N LYS A 184 10.03 -1.84 -9.54
CA LYS A 184 9.78 -2.52 -10.82
C LYS A 184 8.35 -2.35 -11.28
N VAL A 185 8.14 -2.42 -12.59
CA VAL A 185 6.80 -2.51 -13.16
C VAL A 185 6.48 -3.99 -13.35
N VAL A 186 5.53 -4.50 -12.58
CA VAL A 186 5.17 -5.92 -12.55
C VAL A 186 3.68 -6.07 -12.76
N LEU A 187 3.29 -6.99 -13.63
CA LEU A 187 1.96 -7.57 -13.72
C LEU A 187 2.14 -9.06 -13.96
N ALA A 188 1.87 -9.84 -12.95
CA ALA A 188 2.09 -11.28 -12.96
C ALA A 188 0.90 -12.03 -12.34
N GLU A 189 0.89 -13.33 -12.51
CA GLU A 189 -0.03 -14.23 -11.85
C GLU A 189 0.75 -15.41 -11.27
N VAL A 190 0.59 -15.65 -9.97
CA VAL A 190 1.20 -16.78 -9.27
C VAL A 190 0.09 -17.54 -8.56
N ASN A 191 -0.02 -18.84 -8.82
CA ASN A 191 -1.09 -19.66 -8.25
C ASN A 191 -2.51 -19.07 -8.48
N HIS A 192 -2.75 -18.56 -9.72
CA HIS A 192 -4.00 -17.88 -10.11
C HIS A 192 -4.29 -16.58 -9.35
N LEU A 193 -3.34 -16.08 -8.58
CA LEU A 193 -3.44 -14.84 -7.83
C LEU A 193 -2.78 -13.70 -8.61
N PRO A 194 -3.49 -12.63 -8.99
CA PRO A 194 -2.90 -11.48 -9.65
C PRO A 194 -1.99 -10.70 -8.69
N ILE A 195 -0.81 -10.33 -9.21
CA ILE A 195 0.20 -9.53 -8.50
C ILE A 195 0.55 -8.34 -9.37
N ILE A 196 0.49 -7.12 -8.80
CA ILE A 196 0.83 -5.90 -9.52
C ILE A 196 1.76 -5.00 -8.72
N GLN A 197 2.73 -4.37 -9.41
CA GLN A 197 3.58 -3.31 -8.90
C GLN A 197 3.71 -2.20 -9.94
N ALA A 198 3.62 -0.95 -9.52
CA ALA A 198 3.47 0.21 -10.42
C ALA A 198 4.75 1.04 -10.62
N GLY A 199 5.93 0.44 -10.46
CA GLY A 199 7.20 1.13 -10.65
C GLY A 199 7.54 2.06 -9.50
N VAL A 200 7.98 3.28 -9.81
CA VAL A 200 8.52 4.24 -8.84
C VAL A 200 8.15 5.68 -9.21
N ASN A 201 8.15 6.59 -8.24
CA ASN A 201 8.00 8.03 -8.41
C ASN A 201 6.75 8.43 -9.22
N GLY A 202 5.63 7.71 -9.07
CA GLY A 202 4.39 7.99 -9.78
C GLY A 202 4.47 7.77 -11.30
N THR A 203 5.48 7.06 -11.81
CA THR A 203 5.64 6.83 -13.26
C THR A 203 4.58 5.94 -13.88
N HIS A 204 3.97 5.09 -13.07
CA HIS A 204 2.92 4.17 -13.50
C HIS A 204 1.78 4.12 -12.49
N LEU A 205 0.61 3.74 -12.97
CA LEU A 205 -0.56 3.36 -12.18
C LEU A 205 -0.83 1.87 -12.42
N GLY A 206 -0.85 1.09 -11.36
CA GLY A 206 -1.25 -0.32 -11.40
C GLY A 206 -2.77 -0.45 -11.33
N LYS A 207 -3.37 -1.24 -12.22
CA LYS A 207 -4.81 -1.47 -12.28
C LYS A 207 -5.12 -2.95 -12.35
N LEU A 208 -5.93 -3.44 -11.41
CA LEU A 208 -6.53 -4.78 -11.45
C LEU A 208 -8.04 -4.64 -11.65
N ASN A 209 -8.60 -5.43 -12.55
CA ASN A 209 -10.02 -5.42 -12.86
C ASN A 209 -10.67 -6.71 -12.37
N PHE A 210 -11.81 -6.57 -11.70
CA PHE A 210 -12.60 -7.71 -11.21
C PHE A 210 -14.02 -7.59 -11.70
N GLU A 211 -14.56 -8.71 -12.16
CA GLU A 211 -15.99 -8.88 -12.43
C GLU A 211 -16.67 -9.36 -11.15
N VAL A 212 -17.78 -8.73 -10.80
CA VAL A 212 -18.59 -9.11 -9.64
C VAL A 212 -19.92 -9.63 -10.16
N LYS A 213 -20.22 -10.90 -9.88
CA LYS A 213 -21.52 -11.54 -10.15
C LYS A 213 -22.23 -11.78 -8.84
N GLN A 214 -23.55 -11.55 -8.83
CA GLN A 214 -24.40 -11.88 -7.69
C GLN A 214 -25.33 -13.01 -8.07
N ASP A 215 -25.30 -14.08 -7.28
CA ASP A 215 -26.23 -15.21 -7.41
C ASP A 215 -26.73 -15.61 -6.02
N ALA A 216 -28.06 -15.73 -5.87
CA ALA A 216 -28.74 -16.09 -4.63
C ALA A 216 -28.24 -15.33 -3.37
N GLY A 217 -27.92 -14.05 -3.54
CA GLY A 217 -27.45 -13.18 -2.44
C GLY A 217 -25.95 -13.32 -2.09
N LYS A 218 -25.21 -14.14 -2.83
CA LYS A 218 -23.75 -14.29 -2.70
C LYS A 218 -23.06 -13.60 -3.86
N TYR A 219 -21.88 -12.98 -3.55
CA TYR A 219 -21.01 -12.42 -4.57
C TYR A 219 -19.94 -13.42 -4.98
N THR A 220 -19.73 -13.55 -6.30
CA THR A 220 -18.56 -14.20 -6.89
C THR A 220 -17.72 -13.10 -7.53
N ILE A 221 -16.46 -13.01 -7.14
CA ILE A 221 -15.51 -12.01 -7.63
C ILE A 221 -14.45 -12.73 -8.44
N GLN A 222 -14.28 -12.32 -9.70
CA GLN A 222 -13.36 -12.95 -10.62
C GLN A 222 -12.40 -11.89 -11.18
N TYR A 223 -11.09 -12.13 -11.10
CA TYR A 223 -10.10 -11.36 -11.82
C TYR A 223 -10.30 -11.49 -13.33
N ILE A 224 -10.33 -10.36 -14.04
CA ILE A 224 -10.57 -10.32 -15.50
C ILE A 224 -9.45 -9.61 -16.26
N GLY A 225 -8.33 -9.29 -15.59
CA GLY A 225 -7.16 -8.69 -16.19
C GLY A 225 -6.68 -7.45 -15.45
N GLY A 226 -5.49 -7.02 -15.78
CA GLY A 226 -4.84 -5.85 -15.19
C GLY A 226 -4.03 -5.07 -16.22
N ASP A 227 -3.50 -3.93 -15.80
CA ASP A 227 -2.62 -3.10 -16.62
C ASP A 227 -1.68 -2.29 -15.72
N THR A 228 -0.51 -1.96 -16.25
CA THR A 228 0.43 -1.00 -15.69
C THR A 228 0.49 0.23 -16.60
N ILE A 229 -0.32 1.22 -16.27
CA ILE A 229 -0.55 2.40 -17.11
C ILE A 229 0.55 3.42 -16.84
N ARG A 230 1.33 3.78 -17.86
CA ARG A 230 2.30 4.87 -17.75
C ARG A 230 1.57 6.19 -17.54
N VAL A 231 1.94 6.91 -16.48
CA VAL A 231 1.38 8.23 -16.19
C VAL A 231 1.91 9.25 -17.21
N ALA A 232 1.01 9.92 -17.90
CA ALA A 232 1.32 10.95 -18.90
C ALA A 232 0.14 11.92 -19.04
N GLY A 233 0.42 13.12 -19.51
CA GLY A 233 -0.63 14.12 -19.78
C GLY A 233 -0.48 15.39 -18.93
N LYS A 234 -1.53 16.17 -18.85
CA LYS A 234 -1.57 17.38 -18.00
C LYS A 234 -1.82 16.98 -16.55
N GLY A 235 -1.13 17.66 -15.63
CA GLY A 235 -1.37 17.53 -14.20
C GLY A 235 -2.78 18.04 -13.81
N ASN A 236 -3.17 17.70 -12.59
CA ASN A 236 -4.37 18.25 -11.97
C ASN A 236 -4.00 19.63 -11.39
N SER A 237 -4.76 20.68 -11.77
CA SER A 237 -4.46 22.06 -11.35
C SER A 237 -4.53 22.27 -9.83
N VAL A 238 -5.35 21.51 -9.12
CA VAL A 238 -5.42 21.57 -7.64
C VAL A 238 -4.11 21.01 -7.05
N ILE A 239 -3.65 19.86 -7.54
CA ILE A 239 -2.39 19.27 -7.12
C ILE A 239 -1.20 20.15 -7.47
N ASP A 240 -1.19 20.74 -8.69
CA ASP A 240 -0.16 21.68 -9.10
C ASP A 240 -0.10 22.90 -8.14
N SER A 241 -1.27 23.44 -7.73
CA SER A 241 -1.32 24.53 -6.76
C SER A 241 -0.77 24.13 -5.39
N LEU A 242 -1.12 22.96 -4.87
CA LEU A 242 -0.61 22.45 -3.59
C LEU A 242 0.92 22.30 -3.60
N VAL A 243 1.47 21.80 -4.70
CA VAL A 243 2.92 21.64 -4.87
C VAL A 243 3.59 23.02 -4.94
N ASN A 244 3.06 23.96 -5.75
CA ASN A 244 3.63 25.29 -5.90
C ASN A 244 3.59 26.07 -4.59
N GLU A 245 2.48 26.06 -3.86
CA GLU A 245 2.38 26.70 -2.55
C GLU A 245 3.44 26.18 -1.56
N GLU A 246 3.69 24.88 -1.59
CA GLU A 246 4.72 24.29 -0.72
C GLU A 246 6.14 24.64 -1.22
N MET A 247 6.35 24.68 -2.55
CA MET A 247 7.63 25.12 -3.14
C MET A 247 7.97 26.57 -2.75
N ASP A 248 6.99 27.47 -2.81
CA ASP A 248 7.16 28.89 -2.45
C ASP A 248 7.58 29.07 -0.99
N LYS A 249 7.00 28.28 -0.06
CA LYS A 249 7.35 28.31 1.38
C LYS A 249 8.85 28.04 1.63
N TYR A 250 9.48 27.24 0.79
CA TYR A 250 10.87 26.82 0.92
C TYR A 250 11.82 27.50 -0.08
N GLY A 251 11.33 28.44 -0.90
CA GLY A 251 12.15 29.20 -1.85
C GLY A 251 12.71 28.37 -3.00
N PHE A 252 11.96 27.39 -3.48
CA PHE A 252 12.40 26.50 -4.57
C PHE A 252 12.43 27.16 -5.95
N GLU A 253 11.90 28.37 -6.13
CA GLU A 253 11.85 29.06 -7.43
C GLU A 253 13.23 29.28 -8.08
N GLU A 254 14.28 29.44 -7.26
CA GLU A 254 15.63 29.66 -7.77
C GLU A 254 16.36 28.39 -8.24
N VAL A 255 15.88 27.21 -7.88
CA VAL A 255 16.60 25.93 -8.13
C VAL A 255 16.24 25.34 -9.49
N LEU A 256 15.08 25.68 -10.07
CA LEU A 256 14.63 25.14 -11.36
C LEU A 256 15.10 25.95 -12.57
N THR A 257 15.77 27.09 -12.37
CA THR A 257 16.29 27.96 -13.44
C THR A 257 17.81 27.88 -13.61
N MET A 258 18.50 27.02 -12.87
CA MET A 258 19.92 26.69 -13.03
C MET A 258 20.08 25.34 -13.73
#